data_9c84dc1571e5a55ea776941a3f30f0b5
#
_entry.id   9c84dc1571e5a55ea776941a3f30f0b5
#
_cell.length_a   1.000
_cell.length_b   1.000
_cell.length_c   1.000
_cell.angle_alpha   90.00
_cell.angle_beta   90.00
_cell.angle_gamma   90.00
#
_symmetry.space_group_name_H-M   'P 1'
#
loop_
_entity.id
_entity.type
_entity.pdbx_description
1 polymer ?
#
loop_
_entity_poly.entity_id
_entity_poly.type
_entity_poly.pdbx_seq_one_letter_code
_entity_poly.pdbx_strand_id
1 'polypeptide(L)'
;MSISQDILDEIALSRSEYELIIDKIDRDPNGVELGLFGALWSEHCGYKHSKPLLGLLPSKSARVLSKTGAENAGAIDIGNGMAIVFKVESHNHPSAVEPVSYTHLTLPTTPYV
;
A
#
# COMPACT_ATOMS: atom_id res chain seq x y z
N MET A 1 -19.28 22.46 -8.62
CA MET A 1 -19.96 21.55 -9.57
C MET A 1 -19.97 20.15 -8.96
N SER A 2 -21.13 19.49 -8.92
CA SER A 2 -21.13 18.12 -8.40
C SER A 2 -20.53 17.20 -9.46
N ILE A 3 -19.45 16.51 -9.12
CA ILE A 3 -18.84 15.49 -9.96
C ILE A 3 -19.85 14.37 -10.25
N SER A 4 -19.83 13.80 -11.48
CA SER A 4 -20.70 12.68 -11.82
C SER A 4 -20.26 11.40 -11.11
N GLN A 5 -21.21 10.49 -10.85
CA GLN A 5 -20.89 9.20 -10.23
C GLN A 5 -19.97 8.37 -11.13
N ASP A 6 -20.14 8.41 -12.44
CA ASP A 6 -19.33 7.67 -13.40
C ASP A 6 -17.84 7.98 -13.28
N ILE A 7 -17.49 9.26 -13.06
CA ILE A 7 -16.08 9.66 -12.86
C ILE A 7 -15.54 9.10 -11.53
N LEU A 8 -16.34 9.11 -10.48
CA LEU A 8 -15.92 8.54 -9.19
C LEU A 8 -15.73 7.03 -9.28
N ASP A 9 -16.58 6.35 -10.02
CA ASP A 9 -16.48 4.90 -10.23
C ASP A 9 -15.22 4.55 -11.05
N GLU A 10 -14.89 5.36 -12.07
CA GLU A 10 -13.67 5.18 -12.88
C GLU A 10 -12.40 5.28 -12.05
N ILE A 11 -12.35 6.19 -11.09
CA ILE A 11 -11.18 6.38 -10.20
C ILE A 11 -11.29 5.60 -8.89
N ALA A 12 -12.29 4.75 -8.75
CA ALA A 12 -12.55 3.92 -7.58
C ALA A 12 -12.69 4.69 -6.25
N LEU A 13 -13.30 5.87 -6.29
CA LEU A 13 -13.66 6.66 -5.11
C LEU A 13 -15.18 6.61 -4.87
N SER A 14 -15.57 6.39 -3.63
CA SER A 14 -16.96 6.52 -3.22
C SER A 14 -17.36 7.99 -3.06
N ARG A 15 -18.67 8.25 -3.08
CA ARG A 15 -19.22 9.59 -2.82
C ARG A 15 -18.77 10.14 -1.47
N SER A 16 -18.79 9.33 -0.44
CA SER A 16 -18.36 9.72 0.90
C SER A 16 -16.85 10.04 1.00
N GLU A 17 -16.03 9.32 0.24
CA GLU A 17 -14.60 9.65 0.12
C GLU A 17 -14.38 10.98 -0.60
N TYR A 18 -15.14 11.24 -1.66
CA TYR A 18 -15.10 12.53 -2.36
C TYR A 18 -15.49 13.70 -1.46
N GLU A 19 -16.56 13.55 -0.68
CA GLU A 19 -16.98 14.56 0.30
C GLU A 19 -15.91 14.78 1.39
N LEU A 20 -15.26 13.72 1.83
CA LEU A 20 -14.15 13.81 2.79
C LEU A 20 -12.93 14.54 2.18
N ILE A 21 -12.65 14.36 0.89
CA ILE A 21 -11.60 15.12 0.21
C ILE A 21 -11.93 16.61 0.22
N ILE A 22 -13.15 16.99 -0.18
CA ILE A 22 -13.58 18.39 -0.16
C ILE A 22 -13.43 18.99 1.24
N ASP A 23 -13.88 18.29 2.27
CA ASP A 23 -13.75 18.73 3.66
C ASP A 23 -12.27 18.95 4.07
N LYS A 24 -11.38 18.11 3.60
CA LYS A 24 -9.94 18.17 3.93
C LYS A 24 -9.19 19.28 3.20
N ILE A 25 -9.50 19.51 1.94
CA ILE A 25 -8.81 20.53 1.12
C ILE A 25 -9.56 21.86 1.03
N ASP A 26 -10.76 21.94 1.62
CA ASP A 26 -11.64 23.12 1.68
C ASP A 26 -12.00 23.69 0.28
N ARG A 27 -12.09 22.83 -0.73
CA ARG A 27 -12.48 23.14 -2.10
C ARG A 27 -12.76 21.88 -2.91
N ASP A 28 -13.32 22.06 -4.11
CA ASP A 28 -13.40 20.95 -5.07
C ASP A 28 -11.99 20.54 -5.54
N PRO A 29 -11.66 19.23 -5.54
CA PRO A 29 -10.42 18.72 -6.12
C PRO A 29 -10.44 18.83 -7.65
N ASN A 30 -9.30 19.09 -8.25
CA ASN A 30 -9.15 19.03 -9.70
C ASN A 30 -8.95 17.58 -10.18
N GLY A 31 -8.95 17.36 -11.52
CA GLY A 31 -8.84 16.01 -12.09
C GLY A 31 -7.55 15.27 -11.72
N VAL A 32 -6.43 15.97 -11.59
CA VAL A 32 -5.16 15.36 -11.18
C VAL A 32 -5.20 14.93 -9.71
N GLU A 33 -5.73 15.79 -8.85
CA GLU A 33 -5.91 15.49 -7.43
C GLU A 33 -6.84 14.30 -7.21
N LEU A 34 -7.94 14.23 -7.96
CA LEU A 34 -8.86 13.08 -7.93
C LEU A 34 -8.15 11.78 -8.33
N GLY A 35 -7.34 11.79 -9.39
CA GLY A 35 -6.55 10.63 -9.78
C GLY A 35 -5.55 10.21 -8.70
N LEU A 36 -4.89 11.17 -8.06
CA LEU A 36 -3.98 10.91 -6.94
C LEU A 36 -4.70 10.31 -5.74
N PHE A 37 -5.85 10.85 -5.34
CA PHE A 37 -6.64 10.29 -4.24
C PHE A 37 -7.15 8.89 -4.56
N GLY A 38 -7.63 8.63 -5.78
CA GLY A 38 -8.05 7.31 -6.21
C GLY A 38 -6.91 6.28 -6.12
N ALA A 39 -5.72 6.65 -6.57
CA ALA A 39 -4.54 5.78 -6.49
C ALA A 39 -4.09 5.54 -5.04
N LEU A 40 -3.96 6.59 -4.22
CA LEU A 40 -3.46 6.51 -2.86
C LEU A 40 -4.42 5.78 -1.90
N TRP A 41 -5.73 5.89 -2.14
CA TRP A 41 -6.77 5.21 -1.35
C TRP A 41 -7.22 3.88 -1.94
N SER A 42 -6.49 3.36 -2.93
CA SER A 42 -6.72 2.02 -3.47
C SER A 42 -6.33 0.92 -2.49
N GLU A 43 -6.77 -0.31 -2.75
CA GLU A 43 -6.32 -1.50 -2.03
C GLU A 43 -4.81 -1.75 -2.19
N HIS A 44 -4.20 -1.27 -3.28
CA HIS A 44 -2.77 -1.43 -3.54
C HIS A 44 -1.89 -0.51 -2.68
N CYS A 45 -2.37 0.69 -2.36
CA CYS A 45 -1.59 1.68 -1.60
C CYS A 45 -2.12 1.86 -0.17
N GLY A 46 -3.42 2.02 -0.02
CA GLY A 46 -4.06 2.35 1.26
C GLY A 46 -4.60 1.15 2.01
N TYR A 47 -4.79 0.01 1.35
CA TYR A 47 -5.45 -1.17 1.92
C TYR A 47 -6.78 -0.83 2.59
N LYS A 48 -7.59 0.04 1.97
CA LYS A 48 -8.75 0.67 2.62
C LYS A 48 -9.82 -0.32 3.12
N HIS A 49 -9.94 -1.48 2.49
CA HIS A 49 -10.85 -2.55 2.91
C HIS A 49 -10.13 -3.69 3.63
N SER A 50 -8.93 -4.06 3.19
CA SER A 50 -8.18 -5.21 3.71
C SER A 50 -7.40 -4.92 5.00
N LYS A 51 -7.00 -3.67 5.26
CA LYS A 51 -6.21 -3.31 6.43
C LYS A 51 -6.81 -3.78 7.78
N PRO A 52 -8.11 -3.62 8.03
CA PRO A 52 -8.73 -4.16 9.26
C PRO A 52 -8.66 -5.68 9.34
N LEU A 53 -8.76 -6.37 8.20
CA LEU A 53 -8.69 -7.83 8.12
C LEU A 53 -7.27 -8.35 8.37
N LEU A 54 -6.25 -7.63 7.91
CA LEU A 54 -4.85 -7.96 8.19
C LEU A 54 -4.55 -7.95 9.69
N GLY A 55 -5.25 -7.10 10.47
CA GLY A 55 -5.15 -7.09 11.92
C GLY A 55 -5.65 -8.36 12.62
N LEU A 56 -6.43 -9.20 11.94
CA LEU A 56 -6.91 -10.49 12.44
C LEU A 56 -5.87 -11.61 12.30
N LEU A 57 -4.84 -11.42 11.49
CA LEU A 57 -3.79 -12.41 11.31
C LEU A 57 -2.92 -12.52 12.56
N PRO A 58 -2.52 -13.74 12.96
CA PRO A 58 -1.66 -13.94 14.11
C PRO A 58 -0.26 -13.37 13.82
N SER A 59 0.06 -12.28 14.49
CA SER A 59 1.37 -11.61 14.34
C SER A 59 2.15 -11.51 15.66
N LYS A 60 1.59 -12.05 16.73
CA LYS A 60 2.19 -11.99 18.08
C LYS A 60 2.97 -13.29 18.36
N SER A 61 4.23 -13.28 18.08
CA SER A 61 5.15 -14.36 18.44
C SER A 61 6.49 -13.74 18.83
N ALA A 62 7.20 -14.36 19.79
CA ALA A 62 8.55 -13.95 20.18
C ALA A 62 9.55 -14.07 19.01
N ARG A 63 9.23 -14.85 17.97
CA ARG A 63 10.06 -15.03 16.79
C ARG A 63 9.82 -13.97 15.71
N VAL A 64 8.75 -13.22 15.78
CA VAL A 64 8.45 -12.15 14.79
C VAL A 64 9.27 -10.92 15.14
N LEU A 65 10.19 -10.57 14.25
CA LEU A 65 11.10 -9.43 14.41
C LEU A 65 10.55 -8.15 13.78
N SER A 66 9.76 -8.27 12.71
CA SER A 66 9.12 -7.12 12.05
C SER A 66 7.81 -6.78 12.74
N LYS A 67 7.60 -5.49 13.01
CA LYS A 67 6.31 -5.02 13.53
C LYS A 67 5.28 -4.99 12.42
N THR A 68 4.11 -5.57 12.65
CA THR A 68 3.00 -5.59 11.68
C THR A 68 2.65 -4.18 11.21
N GLY A 69 2.68 -3.96 9.91
CA GLY A 69 2.33 -2.70 9.26
C GLY A 69 3.39 -1.60 9.35
N ALA A 70 4.57 -1.85 9.93
CA ALA A 70 5.67 -0.89 9.97
C ALA A 70 6.60 -1.01 8.77
N GLU A 71 6.78 -2.23 8.27
CA GLU A 71 7.72 -2.54 7.18
C GLU A 71 7.00 -3.32 6.07
N ASN A 72 7.53 -3.20 4.86
CA ASN A 72 7.05 -3.92 3.68
C ASN A 72 7.64 -5.34 3.57
N ALA A 73 8.28 -5.83 4.62
CA ALA A 73 8.89 -7.15 4.67
C ALA A 73 8.61 -7.82 6.01
N GLY A 74 8.47 -9.12 6.00
CA GLY A 74 8.44 -9.94 7.20
C GLY A 74 9.83 -10.37 7.61
N ALA A 75 10.10 -10.44 8.91
CA ALA A 75 11.34 -10.99 9.45
C ALA A 75 11.03 -11.92 10.62
N ILE A 76 11.60 -13.12 10.58
CA ILE A 76 11.37 -14.16 11.58
C ILE A 76 12.72 -14.66 12.08
N ASP A 77 12.89 -14.70 13.40
CA ASP A 77 14.03 -15.33 14.06
C ASP A 77 13.95 -16.85 13.91
N ILE A 78 15.01 -17.44 13.36
CA ILE A 78 15.17 -18.90 13.21
C ILE A 78 16.15 -19.51 14.20
N GLY A 79 16.65 -18.71 15.14
CA GLY A 79 17.64 -19.13 16.14
C GLY A 79 19.09 -18.89 15.71
N ASN A 80 20.02 -19.09 16.65
CA ASN A 80 21.46 -18.92 16.44
C ASN A 80 21.86 -17.52 15.90
N GLY A 81 21.11 -16.48 16.23
CA GLY A 81 21.35 -15.13 15.75
C GLY A 81 21.03 -14.92 14.26
N MET A 82 20.28 -15.84 13.65
CA MET A 82 19.87 -15.76 12.25
C MET A 82 18.39 -15.44 12.11
N ALA A 83 18.02 -14.74 11.06
CA ALA A 83 16.65 -14.43 10.71
C ALA A 83 16.39 -14.70 9.23
N ILE A 84 15.15 -15.11 8.92
CA ILE A 84 14.64 -15.13 7.55
C ILE A 84 13.89 -13.84 7.31
N VAL A 85 14.26 -13.13 6.25
CA VAL A 85 13.54 -11.97 5.74
C VAL A 85 12.85 -12.37 4.45
N PHE A 86 11.56 -12.02 4.34
CA PHE A 86 10.76 -12.40 3.17
C PHE A 86 9.80 -11.27 2.79
N LYS A 87 9.44 -11.25 1.51
CA LYS A 87 8.45 -10.37 0.95
C LYS A 87 7.64 -11.13 -0.10
N VAL A 88 6.33 -10.89 -0.12
CA VAL A 88 5.44 -11.40 -1.16
C VAL A 88 4.76 -10.21 -1.79
N GLU A 89 4.90 -10.07 -3.09
CA GLU A 89 4.28 -9.00 -3.87
C GLU A 89 3.57 -9.57 -5.08
N SER A 90 2.43 -8.99 -5.43
CA SER A 90 1.82 -9.18 -6.75
C SER A 90 2.41 -8.16 -7.71
N HIS A 91 2.93 -8.61 -8.83
CA HIS A 91 3.40 -7.74 -9.91
C HIS A 91 2.45 -7.83 -11.09
N ASN A 92 1.99 -6.67 -11.52
CA ASN A 92 1.05 -6.53 -12.62
C ASN A 92 1.67 -5.71 -13.77
N HIS A 93 0.86 -5.04 -14.53
CA HIS A 93 1.20 -4.29 -15.74
C HIS A 93 2.50 -3.47 -15.72
N PRO A 94 2.85 -2.69 -14.70
CA PRO A 94 4.08 -1.90 -14.71
C PRO A 94 5.34 -2.74 -14.87
N SER A 95 5.40 -3.91 -14.24
CA SER A 95 6.56 -4.82 -14.36
C SER A 95 6.64 -5.51 -15.72
N ALA A 96 5.50 -5.70 -16.41
CA ALA A 96 5.47 -6.24 -17.76
C ALA A 96 5.95 -5.23 -18.80
N VAL A 97 5.71 -3.95 -18.57
CA VAL A 97 6.09 -2.85 -19.47
C VAL A 97 7.52 -2.37 -19.20
N GLU A 98 7.90 -2.27 -17.92
CA GLU A 98 9.19 -1.77 -17.46
C GLU A 98 9.81 -2.73 -16.44
N PRO A 99 10.40 -3.84 -16.88
CA PRO A 99 10.94 -4.86 -15.97
C PRO A 99 12.19 -4.40 -15.19
N VAL A 100 12.82 -3.29 -15.57
CA VAL A 100 14.03 -2.77 -14.93
C VAL A 100 13.80 -2.41 -13.47
N SER A 101 12.69 -1.77 -13.15
CA SER A 101 12.33 -1.43 -11.77
C SER A 101 12.16 -2.67 -10.89
N TYR A 102 11.68 -3.76 -11.44
CA TYR A 102 11.55 -5.03 -10.73
C TYR A 102 12.89 -5.72 -10.50
N THR A 103 13.74 -5.72 -11.51
CA THR A 103 15.09 -6.32 -11.45
C THR A 103 15.98 -5.65 -10.40
N HIS A 104 15.76 -4.36 -10.15
CA HIS A 104 16.50 -3.57 -9.17
C HIS A 104 15.82 -3.44 -7.82
N LEU A 105 14.66 -4.07 -7.62
CA LEU A 105 14.00 -4.12 -6.33
C LEU A 105 14.81 -5.02 -5.40
N THR A 106 15.50 -4.43 -4.46
CA THR A 106 16.25 -5.16 -3.43
C THR A 106 15.71 -4.81 -2.05
N LEU A 107 15.72 -5.79 -1.14
CA LEU A 107 15.52 -5.49 0.26
C LEU A 107 16.67 -4.60 0.74
N PRO A 108 16.42 -3.60 1.59
CA PRO A 108 17.46 -2.78 2.18
C PRO A 108 18.25 -3.58 3.21
N THR A 109 19.04 -4.52 2.74
CA THR A 109 19.78 -5.49 3.57
C THR A 109 21.25 -5.15 3.71
N THR A 110 21.72 -4.09 3.08
CA THR A 110 23.14 -3.76 3.12
C THR A 110 23.52 -3.03 4.39
N PRO A 111 24.30 -3.66 5.27
CA PRO A 111 25.15 -2.88 6.12
C PRO A 111 26.15 -2.15 5.20
N TYR A 112 26.09 -0.85 5.19
CA TYR A 112 27.20 -0.08 4.65
C TYR A 112 28.40 -0.30 5.57
N VAL A 113 29.40 -0.90 5.01
CA VAL A 113 30.71 -0.99 5.66
C VAL A 113 31.41 0.35 5.44
#